data_76aa40e31ec5f3e02222ac50d94a0386
#
_entry.id   76aa40e31ec5f3e02222ac50d94a0386
#
_cell.length_a   1.000
_cell.length_b   1.000
_cell.length_c   1.000
_cell.angle_alpha   90.00
_cell.angle_beta   90.00
_cell.angle_gamma   90.00
#
_symmetry.space_group_name_H-M   'P 1'
#
loop_
_entity.id
_entity.type
_entity.pdbx_description
1 polymer ?
#
loop_
_entity_poly.entity_id
_entity_poly.type
_entity_poly.pdbx_seq_one_letter_code
_entity_poly.pdbx_strand_id
1 'polypeptide(L)'
;MGLKKYKPTSPGRRFMSVSDFSEITTSTPEKSLLAPLHSTGGRNNNGRITTRHQGGGHKRRYRIIDFKRNKDGIPAKVATIEYDPNRSARIALLHYADGEKRYILCPAKLSVGDVVMSGVGSDIKPGNTLPLADIPTGTVVHAVELQPGRGAAMARSAGTSIQLMAKEGKNAILRMPSSEMRMVPLTCRATVGIVGNADHDGIRVGKAGRARWLGIRPTVRGTAMNPVDHPHGGGEGKNKSAGRHPVTPWGVPTKGHRTRNKKKASSSMIIRRRKK
;
A
#
# COMPACT_ATOMS: atom_id res chain seq x y z
N MET A 1 6.30 14.56 11.41
CA MET A 1 7.13 13.82 10.42
C MET A 1 7.82 14.81 9.53
N GLY A 2 9.04 14.54 9.12
CA GLY A 2 9.82 15.44 8.29
C GLY A 2 10.42 14.76 7.07
N LEU A 3 10.48 15.48 5.96
CA LEU A 3 11.28 15.10 4.82
C LEU A 3 12.62 15.83 4.88
N LYS A 4 13.71 15.08 4.96
CA LYS A 4 15.05 15.62 4.84
C LYS A 4 15.36 15.89 3.37
N LYS A 5 15.59 17.15 3.03
CA LYS A 5 16.07 17.59 1.71
C LYS A 5 17.60 17.74 1.75
N TYR A 6 18.24 17.56 0.61
CA TYR A 6 19.69 17.71 0.48
C TYR A 6 20.07 18.99 -0.25
N LYS A 7 21.24 19.54 0.06
CA LYS A 7 21.83 20.64 -0.73
C LYS A 7 22.12 20.14 -2.16
N PRO A 8 21.97 20.97 -3.20
CA PRO A 8 22.14 20.58 -4.61
C PRO A 8 23.63 20.47 -5.01
N THR A 9 24.40 19.67 -4.29
CA THR A 9 25.84 19.49 -4.50
C THR A 9 26.19 18.57 -5.67
N SER A 10 25.21 17.79 -6.17
CA SER A 10 25.37 16.91 -7.33
C SER A 10 24.02 16.73 -8.04
N PRO A 11 24.00 16.29 -9.33
CA PRO A 11 22.76 16.05 -10.05
C PRO A 11 21.78 15.12 -9.32
N GLY A 12 22.30 14.05 -8.70
CA GLY A 12 21.46 13.09 -7.93
C GLY A 12 20.90 13.64 -6.63
N ARG A 13 21.61 14.61 -5.99
CA ARG A 13 21.15 15.22 -4.73
C ARG A 13 20.21 16.40 -4.93
N ARG A 14 20.25 17.06 -6.09
CA ARG A 14 19.46 18.27 -6.37
C ARG A 14 17.98 18.16 -6.01
N PHE A 15 17.36 17.04 -6.34
CA PHE A 15 15.93 16.82 -6.12
C PHE A 15 15.64 15.67 -5.14
N MET A 16 16.67 15.09 -4.52
CA MET A 16 16.49 13.95 -3.64
C MET A 16 15.91 14.37 -2.29
N SER A 17 14.91 13.65 -1.83
CA SER A 17 14.41 13.73 -0.46
C SER A 17 14.33 12.33 0.15
N VAL A 18 14.42 12.26 1.47
CA VAL A 18 14.27 11.03 2.26
C VAL A 18 13.45 11.31 3.49
N SER A 19 12.83 10.30 4.06
CA SER A 19 12.24 10.41 5.40
C SER A 19 13.32 10.70 6.44
N ASP A 20 12.98 11.48 7.47
CA ASP A 20 13.87 11.75 8.62
C ASP A 20 13.93 10.57 9.61
N PHE A 21 12.99 9.62 9.49
CA PHE A 21 12.85 8.46 10.37
C PHE A 21 12.65 8.78 11.87
N SER A 22 12.25 10.00 12.20
CA SER A 22 12.09 10.46 13.60
C SER A 22 11.11 9.64 14.43
N GLU A 23 10.13 8.98 13.78
CA GLU A 23 9.13 8.14 14.45
C GLU A 23 9.63 6.75 14.84
N ILE A 24 10.75 6.32 14.28
CA ILE A 24 11.25 4.95 14.47
C ILE A 24 11.96 4.86 15.80
N THR A 25 11.49 3.93 16.64
CA THR A 25 12.04 3.71 17.97
C THR A 25 13.11 2.63 18.02
N THR A 26 13.07 1.67 17.08
CA THR A 26 14.09 0.62 16.97
C THR A 26 14.35 0.24 15.51
N SER A 27 15.59 -0.15 15.22
CA SER A 27 16.02 -0.67 13.91
C SER A 27 16.02 -2.20 13.83
N THR A 28 15.93 -2.89 14.99
CA THR A 28 16.00 -4.35 15.08
C THR A 28 14.60 -4.94 15.12
N PRO A 29 14.17 -5.70 14.08
CA PRO A 29 12.86 -6.32 14.07
C PRO A 29 12.79 -7.57 14.96
N GLU A 30 11.60 -7.89 15.45
CA GLU A 30 11.31 -9.12 16.20
C GLU A 30 11.59 -10.36 15.33
N LYS A 31 12.52 -11.21 15.76
CA LYS A 31 13.01 -12.35 14.96
C LYS A 31 11.94 -13.39 14.67
N SER A 32 11.06 -13.66 15.63
CA SER A 32 9.96 -14.63 15.51
C SER A 32 8.92 -14.25 14.44
N LEU A 33 8.80 -12.96 14.12
CA LEU A 33 7.87 -12.41 13.15
C LEU A 33 8.50 -12.13 11.77
N LEU A 34 9.68 -12.70 11.50
CA LEU A 34 10.36 -12.58 10.21
C LEU A 34 10.24 -13.86 9.39
N ALA A 35 9.90 -13.71 8.12
CA ALA A 35 9.89 -14.78 7.13
C ALA A 35 10.85 -14.50 5.96
N PRO A 36 11.37 -15.53 5.27
CA PRO A 36 12.10 -15.35 4.02
C PRO A 36 11.25 -14.63 2.98
N LEU A 37 11.86 -13.76 2.18
CA LEU A 37 11.22 -13.11 1.04
C LEU A 37 12.02 -13.43 -0.23
N HIS A 38 11.51 -14.37 -1.03
CA HIS A 38 12.11 -14.72 -2.30
C HIS A 38 11.71 -13.72 -3.39
N SER A 39 12.68 -13.28 -4.18
CA SER A 39 12.43 -12.41 -5.33
C SER A 39 12.13 -13.26 -6.56
N THR A 40 10.98 -13.09 -7.16
CA THR A 40 10.57 -13.78 -8.40
C THR A 40 11.09 -13.07 -9.65
N GLY A 41 11.61 -11.85 -9.54
CA GLY A 41 12.05 -11.05 -10.68
C GLY A 41 10.93 -10.75 -11.68
N GLY A 42 9.67 -10.68 -11.23
CA GLY A 42 8.50 -10.43 -12.07
C GLY A 42 8.00 -11.66 -12.83
N ARG A 43 8.46 -12.87 -12.48
CA ARG A 43 7.99 -14.14 -13.10
C ARG A 43 6.74 -14.65 -12.35
N ASN A 44 5.86 -15.28 -13.13
CA ASN A 44 4.71 -16.01 -12.61
C ASN A 44 5.09 -17.46 -12.21
N ASN A 45 4.09 -18.28 -11.85
CA ASN A 45 4.27 -19.70 -11.52
C ASN A 45 4.83 -20.54 -12.68
N ASN A 46 4.63 -20.12 -13.94
CA ASN A 46 5.17 -20.78 -15.15
C ASN A 46 6.56 -20.25 -15.54
N GLY A 47 7.21 -19.44 -14.72
CA GLY A 47 8.53 -18.85 -15.00
C GLY A 47 8.54 -17.74 -16.05
N ARG A 48 7.38 -17.34 -16.60
CA ARG A 48 7.28 -16.27 -17.60
C ARG A 48 7.22 -14.90 -16.96
N ILE A 49 7.88 -13.91 -17.56
CA ILE A 49 7.84 -12.52 -17.11
C ILE A 49 6.46 -11.94 -17.38
N THR A 50 5.66 -11.73 -16.33
CA THR A 50 4.36 -11.06 -16.38
C THR A 50 4.43 -9.60 -15.95
N THR A 51 5.42 -9.25 -15.13
CA THR A 51 5.70 -7.88 -14.71
C THR A 51 7.15 -7.55 -15.05
N ARG A 52 7.34 -6.71 -16.06
CA ARG A 52 8.67 -6.32 -16.53
C ARG A 52 9.36 -5.37 -15.57
N HIS A 53 10.67 -5.20 -15.70
CA HIS A 53 11.51 -4.23 -14.99
C HIS A 53 11.54 -4.45 -13.48
N GLN A 54 11.44 -5.69 -13.02
CA GLN A 54 11.63 -6.08 -11.62
C GLN A 54 12.86 -6.96 -11.46
N GLY A 55 13.52 -6.85 -10.32
CA GLY A 55 14.65 -7.67 -9.95
C GLY A 55 15.84 -6.89 -9.37
N GLY A 56 16.75 -7.60 -8.75
CA GLY A 56 17.83 -7.01 -7.96
C GLY A 56 17.27 -6.35 -6.69
N GLY A 57 17.93 -5.30 -6.26
CA GLY A 57 17.55 -4.58 -5.04
C GLY A 57 18.21 -5.12 -3.79
N HIS A 58 18.01 -4.43 -2.67
CA HIS A 58 18.56 -4.82 -1.38
C HIS A 58 17.88 -6.08 -0.86
N LYS A 59 18.64 -7.02 -0.23
CA LYS A 59 18.09 -8.21 0.43
C LYS A 59 17.10 -7.79 1.52
N ARG A 60 15.91 -8.43 1.54
CA ARG A 60 14.83 -8.11 2.48
C ARG A 60 14.33 -9.37 3.16
N ARG A 61 13.78 -9.19 4.37
CA ARG A 61 12.94 -10.19 5.03
C ARG A 61 11.52 -9.67 5.11
N TYR A 62 10.55 -10.54 5.01
CA TYR A 62 9.15 -10.21 5.19
C TYR A 62 8.84 -10.08 6.69
N ARG A 63 8.07 -9.04 7.08
CA ARG A 63 7.49 -8.93 8.42
C ARG A 63 6.09 -9.47 8.36
N ILE A 64 5.79 -10.45 9.23
CA ILE A 64 4.45 -11.04 9.33
C ILE A 64 3.56 -10.02 10.02
N ILE A 65 2.62 -9.45 9.24
CA ILE A 65 1.68 -8.44 9.75
C ILE A 65 0.35 -9.11 10.02
N ASP A 66 -0.22 -8.81 11.18
CA ASP A 66 -1.57 -9.24 11.55
C ASP A 66 -2.62 -8.37 10.81
N PHE A 67 -3.02 -8.84 9.63
CA PHE A 67 -4.10 -8.23 8.87
C PHE A 67 -5.49 -8.70 9.30
N LYS A 68 -5.59 -9.76 10.09
CA LYS A 68 -6.87 -10.33 10.54
C LYS A 68 -7.38 -9.67 11.83
N ARG A 69 -6.45 -9.31 12.72
CA ARG A 69 -6.79 -8.71 14.01
C ARG A 69 -7.83 -9.52 14.77
N ASN A 70 -7.65 -10.84 14.81
CA ASN A 70 -8.60 -11.80 15.32
C ASN A 70 -8.44 -12.14 16.83
N LYS A 71 -7.64 -11.35 17.56
CA LYS A 71 -7.55 -11.43 19.04
C LYS A 71 -8.53 -10.44 19.66
N ASP A 72 -9.75 -10.86 19.82
CA ASP A 72 -10.82 -10.02 20.34
C ASP A 72 -10.77 -9.94 21.87
N GLY A 73 -11.03 -8.75 22.42
CA GLY A 73 -11.11 -8.50 23.86
C GLY A 73 -9.78 -8.51 24.62
N ILE A 74 -8.66 -8.84 23.97
CA ILE A 74 -7.35 -8.88 24.62
C ILE A 74 -6.61 -7.57 24.32
N PRO A 75 -6.29 -6.77 25.35
CA PRO A 75 -5.53 -5.53 25.15
C PRO A 75 -4.08 -5.81 24.76
N ALA A 76 -3.54 -4.98 23.89
CA ALA A 76 -2.14 -5.05 23.46
C ALA A 76 -1.48 -3.68 23.60
N LYS A 77 -0.30 -3.64 24.20
CA LYS A 77 0.51 -2.42 24.33
C LYS A 77 1.42 -2.27 23.13
N VAL A 78 1.50 -1.06 22.59
CA VAL A 78 2.47 -0.71 21.54
C VAL A 78 3.87 -0.66 22.17
N ALA A 79 4.74 -1.59 21.76
CA ALA A 79 6.10 -1.70 22.27
C ALA A 79 7.08 -0.84 21.46
N THR A 80 7.03 -0.95 20.13
CA THR A 80 7.93 -0.22 19.22
C THR A 80 7.22 0.21 17.94
N ILE A 81 7.75 1.25 17.30
CA ILE A 81 7.40 1.66 15.93
C ILE A 81 8.61 1.43 15.05
N GLU A 82 8.43 0.71 13.93
CA GLU A 82 9.54 0.20 13.12
C GLU A 82 9.38 0.53 11.64
N TYR A 83 10.52 0.55 10.94
CA TYR A 83 10.59 0.63 9.49
C TYR A 83 10.43 -0.76 8.86
N ASP A 84 9.52 -0.88 7.88
CA ASP A 84 9.43 -2.08 7.04
C ASP A 84 9.82 -1.74 5.59
N PRO A 85 10.89 -2.35 5.03
CA PRO A 85 11.33 -2.11 3.66
C PRO A 85 10.37 -2.65 2.60
N ASN A 86 9.35 -3.44 2.99
CA ASN A 86 8.42 -4.09 2.08
C ASN A 86 7.14 -3.27 1.84
N ARG A 87 6.95 -2.19 2.60
CA ARG A 87 5.78 -1.32 2.50
C ARG A 87 6.11 0.14 2.76
N SER A 88 5.23 1.03 2.32
CA SER A 88 5.36 2.46 2.57
C SER A 88 4.99 2.86 4.00
N ALA A 89 4.04 2.14 4.62
CA ALA A 89 3.60 2.39 5.99
C ALA A 89 4.65 1.94 7.02
N ARG A 90 4.68 2.62 8.19
CA ARG A 90 5.38 2.13 9.39
C ARG A 90 4.59 0.95 9.96
N ILE A 91 5.26 0.12 10.74
CA ILE A 91 4.65 -0.98 11.50
C ILE A 91 4.85 -0.74 12.99
N ALA A 92 3.91 -1.21 13.79
CA ALA A 92 4.00 -1.18 15.25
C ALA A 92 4.03 -2.62 15.78
N LEU A 93 4.95 -2.91 16.70
CA LEU A 93 5.00 -4.16 17.44
C LEU A 93 4.05 -4.06 18.62
N LEU A 94 3.15 -4.98 18.73
CA LEU A 94 2.22 -5.13 19.83
C LEU A 94 2.65 -6.26 20.76
N HIS A 95 2.62 -6.00 22.05
CA HIS A 95 2.72 -7.01 23.09
C HIS A 95 1.32 -7.17 23.71
N TYR A 96 0.71 -8.33 23.50
CA TYR A 96 -0.57 -8.68 24.07
C TYR A 96 -0.43 -9.08 25.54
N ALA A 97 -1.50 -8.95 26.31
CA ALA A 97 -1.52 -9.32 27.74
C ALA A 97 -1.25 -10.81 27.99
N ASP A 98 -1.52 -11.66 26.98
CA ASP A 98 -1.24 -13.10 27.00
C ASP A 98 0.19 -13.46 26.55
N GLY A 99 1.08 -12.49 26.35
CA GLY A 99 2.47 -12.68 25.96
C GLY A 99 2.71 -12.82 24.45
N GLU A 100 1.68 -12.95 23.60
CA GLU A 100 1.87 -13.00 22.15
C GLU A 100 2.32 -11.66 21.60
N LYS A 101 3.20 -11.68 20.60
CA LYS A 101 3.65 -10.50 19.88
C LYS A 101 3.09 -10.51 18.46
N ARG A 102 2.63 -9.37 17.94
CA ARG A 102 2.19 -9.22 16.54
C ARG A 102 2.59 -7.85 16.01
N TYR A 103 2.88 -7.81 14.69
CA TYR A 103 2.98 -6.54 14.00
C TYR A 103 1.65 -6.09 13.43
N ILE A 104 1.37 -4.80 13.51
CA ILE A 104 0.27 -4.13 12.81
C ILE A 104 0.77 -2.98 11.95
N LEU A 105 -0.06 -2.48 11.03
CA LEU A 105 0.21 -1.19 10.39
C LEU A 105 0.08 -0.09 11.47
N CYS A 106 1.08 0.79 11.55
CA CYS A 106 1.06 1.89 12.50
C CYS A 106 0.13 3.02 11.97
N PRO A 107 -1.00 3.31 12.62
CA PRO A 107 -1.80 4.47 12.28
C PRO A 107 -1.11 5.76 12.70
N ALA A 108 -1.51 6.87 12.08
CA ALA A 108 -1.11 8.19 12.51
C ALA A 108 -1.58 8.46 13.94
N LYS A 109 -0.77 9.15 14.72
CA LYS A 109 -1.02 9.50 16.13
C LYS A 109 -0.95 8.32 17.13
N LEU A 110 -0.51 7.14 16.70
CA LEU A 110 -0.21 6.04 17.62
C LEU A 110 1.20 6.22 18.17
N SER A 111 1.35 6.12 19.47
CA SER A 111 2.61 6.27 20.20
C SER A 111 3.02 4.98 20.91
N VAL A 112 4.30 4.86 21.23
CA VAL A 112 4.78 3.78 22.11
C VAL A 112 4.15 3.93 23.49
N GLY A 113 3.64 2.83 24.03
CA GLY A 113 2.93 2.79 25.31
C GLY A 113 1.41 2.81 25.19
N ASP A 114 0.86 3.23 24.04
CA ASP A 114 -0.58 3.19 23.80
C ASP A 114 -1.11 1.76 23.85
N VAL A 115 -2.36 1.61 24.29
CA VAL A 115 -3.06 0.33 24.32
C VAL A 115 -4.05 0.28 23.16
N VAL A 116 -3.99 -0.80 22.40
CA VAL A 116 -4.93 -1.08 21.30
C VAL A 116 -5.65 -2.39 21.53
N MET A 117 -6.92 -2.45 21.09
CA MET A 117 -7.78 -3.60 21.25
C MET A 117 -8.50 -3.94 19.94
N SER A 118 -8.98 -5.15 19.82
CA SER A 118 -9.78 -5.63 18.68
C SER A 118 -11.07 -6.26 19.16
N GLY A 119 -12.09 -6.23 18.32
CA GLY A 119 -13.37 -6.90 18.58
C GLY A 119 -14.51 -5.94 18.89
N VAL A 120 -15.68 -6.50 19.09
CA VAL A 120 -16.91 -5.82 19.48
C VAL A 120 -16.70 -5.13 20.84
N GLY A 121 -17.21 -3.91 21.00
CA GLY A 121 -17.08 -3.16 22.27
C GLY A 121 -15.74 -2.45 22.47
N SER A 122 -14.80 -2.53 21.50
CA SER A 122 -13.57 -1.73 21.56
C SER A 122 -13.89 -0.24 21.37
N ASP A 123 -13.17 0.64 22.06
CA ASP A 123 -13.29 2.11 21.89
C ASP A 123 -12.97 2.54 20.44
N ILE A 124 -13.57 3.66 20.02
CA ILE A 124 -13.27 4.27 18.71
C ILE A 124 -11.98 5.10 18.79
N LYS A 125 -10.87 4.43 19.04
CA LYS A 125 -9.52 5.03 19.12
C LYS A 125 -8.63 4.58 17.96
N PRO A 126 -7.68 5.42 17.48
CA PRO A 126 -6.74 5.03 16.44
C PRO A 126 -6.00 3.73 16.79
N GLY A 127 -6.00 2.76 15.87
CA GLY A 127 -5.36 1.45 16.09
C GLY A 127 -6.30 0.34 16.55
N ASN A 128 -7.46 0.67 17.11
CA ASN A 128 -8.48 -0.31 17.47
C ASN A 128 -9.18 -0.82 16.22
N THR A 129 -9.52 -2.10 16.23
CA THR A 129 -10.14 -2.79 15.09
C THR A 129 -11.49 -3.35 15.48
N LEU A 130 -12.52 -2.96 14.73
CA LEU A 130 -13.90 -3.34 14.99
C LEU A 130 -14.58 -3.82 13.71
N PRO A 131 -15.69 -4.58 13.82
CA PRO A 131 -16.63 -4.75 12.72
C PRO A 131 -17.18 -3.39 12.25
N LEU A 132 -17.42 -3.22 10.94
CA LEU A 132 -17.98 -1.98 10.40
C LEU A 132 -19.36 -1.65 11.00
N ALA A 133 -20.07 -2.66 11.49
CA ALA A 133 -21.35 -2.50 12.18
C ALA A 133 -21.22 -1.58 13.41
N ASP A 134 -20.12 -1.71 14.16
CA ASP A 134 -19.94 -1.02 15.45
C ASP A 134 -19.24 0.34 15.31
N ILE A 135 -18.70 0.64 14.13
CA ILE A 135 -18.01 1.92 13.86
C ILE A 135 -19.05 2.99 13.48
N PRO A 136 -19.08 4.16 14.11
CA PRO A 136 -20.00 5.26 13.75
C PRO A 136 -19.80 5.73 12.30
N THR A 137 -20.88 6.16 11.65
CA THR A 137 -20.82 6.81 10.33
C THR A 137 -20.01 8.10 10.39
N GLY A 138 -19.32 8.44 9.29
CA GLY A 138 -18.39 9.58 9.25
C GLY A 138 -16.96 9.24 9.73
N THR A 139 -16.77 8.15 10.48
CA THR A 139 -15.46 7.75 10.99
C THR A 139 -14.49 7.40 9.86
N VAL A 140 -13.24 7.82 10.06
CA VAL A 140 -12.13 7.51 9.14
C VAL A 140 -11.46 6.22 9.61
N VAL A 141 -11.33 5.26 8.70
CA VAL A 141 -10.76 3.93 8.94
C VAL A 141 -9.70 3.56 7.92
N HIS A 142 -8.89 2.59 8.24
CA HIS A 142 -7.91 1.98 7.32
C HIS A 142 -7.88 0.46 7.49
N ALA A 143 -7.05 -0.24 6.72
CA ALA A 143 -6.89 -1.70 6.81
C ALA A 143 -8.24 -2.43 6.81
N VAL A 144 -9.10 -2.11 5.82
CA VAL A 144 -10.46 -2.62 5.73
C VAL A 144 -10.50 -3.96 5.01
N GLU A 145 -11.27 -4.91 5.53
CA GLU A 145 -11.57 -6.18 4.88
C GLU A 145 -12.53 -6.01 3.71
N LEU A 146 -12.44 -6.88 2.72
CA LEU A 146 -13.41 -7.01 1.63
C LEU A 146 -14.40 -8.15 1.84
N GLN A 147 -13.97 -9.17 2.58
CA GLN A 147 -14.74 -10.32 2.95
C GLN A 147 -14.44 -10.65 4.42
N PRO A 148 -15.43 -11.02 5.23
CA PRO A 148 -15.23 -11.28 6.65
C PRO A 148 -14.16 -12.35 6.88
N GLY A 149 -13.24 -12.10 7.82
CA GLY A 149 -12.21 -13.04 8.25
C GLY A 149 -11.04 -13.25 7.27
N ARG A 150 -11.07 -12.66 6.08
CA ARG A 150 -9.93 -12.75 5.13
C ARG A 150 -8.76 -11.86 5.48
N GLY A 151 -8.97 -10.88 6.35
CA GLY A 151 -7.99 -9.90 6.73
C GLY A 151 -8.00 -8.66 5.83
N ALA A 152 -7.37 -7.61 6.31
CA ALA A 152 -7.36 -6.31 5.67
C ALA A 152 -6.81 -6.34 4.24
N ALA A 153 -7.54 -5.75 3.31
CA ALA A 153 -7.20 -5.69 1.88
C ALA A 153 -7.08 -4.25 1.36
N MET A 154 -7.85 -3.31 1.90
CA MET A 154 -7.93 -1.92 1.43
C MET A 154 -7.29 -0.93 2.40
N ALA A 155 -6.82 0.21 1.89
CA ALA A 155 -6.17 1.30 2.65
C ALA A 155 -5.07 0.81 3.59
N ARG A 156 -4.00 0.22 3.01
CA ARG A 156 -2.83 -0.30 3.73
C ARG A 156 -1.55 0.49 3.49
N SER A 157 -1.54 1.35 2.48
CA SER A 157 -0.37 2.17 2.13
C SER A 157 -0.27 3.40 3.03
N ALA A 158 0.91 3.98 3.14
CA ALA A 158 1.16 5.21 3.90
C ALA A 158 0.17 6.32 3.54
N GLY A 159 -0.35 7.03 4.54
CA GLY A 159 -1.28 8.15 4.39
C GLY A 159 -2.68 7.79 3.86
N THR A 160 -2.97 6.52 3.58
CA THR A 160 -4.29 6.14 3.05
C THR A 160 -5.33 5.99 4.14
N SER A 161 -6.56 6.33 3.80
CA SER A 161 -7.72 6.16 4.66
C SER A 161 -8.99 5.95 3.83
N ILE A 162 -10.03 5.46 4.47
CA ILE A 162 -11.36 5.23 3.92
C ILE A 162 -12.35 5.87 4.88
N GLN A 163 -13.37 6.53 4.39
CA GLN A 163 -14.44 7.07 5.22
C GLN A 163 -15.67 6.17 5.16
N LEU A 164 -16.20 5.83 6.33
CA LEU A 164 -17.49 5.14 6.45
C LEU A 164 -18.61 6.17 6.27
N MET A 165 -19.32 6.12 5.14
CA MET A 165 -20.32 7.13 4.78
C MET A 165 -21.70 6.79 5.33
N ALA A 166 -22.14 5.54 5.18
CA ALA A 166 -23.46 5.09 5.59
C ALA A 166 -23.44 3.58 5.86
N LYS A 167 -24.50 3.10 6.51
CA LYS A 167 -24.80 1.68 6.70
C LYS A 167 -26.19 1.43 6.15
N GLU A 168 -26.31 0.48 5.20
CA GLU A 168 -27.57 0.14 4.54
C GLU A 168 -27.78 -1.37 4.54
N GLY A 169 -28.83 -1.82 5.19
CA GLY A 169 -29.14 -3.25 5.32
C GLY A 169 -27.95 -4.03 5.91
N LYS A 170 -27.37 -4.96 5.15
CA LYS A 170 -26.22 -5.79 5.53
C LYS A 170 -24.86 -5.20 5.12
N ASN A 171 -24.83 -4.02 4.50
CA ASN A 171 -23.63 -3.45 3.91
C ASN A 171 -23.31 -2.07 4.50
N ALA A 172 -22.01 -1.77 4.56
CA ALA A 172 -21.45 -0.46 4.79
C ALA A 172 -21.08 0.20 3.46
N ILE A 173 -21.36 1.48 3.30
CA ILE A 173 -20.95 2.29 2.16
C ILE A 173 -19.65 3.01 2.53
N LEU A 174 -18.60 2.71 1.79
CA LEU A 174 -17.25 3.22 2.01
C LEU A 174 -16.84 4.17 0.88
N ARG A 175 -16.32 5.33 1.24
CA ARG A 175 -15.64 6.25 0.32
C ARG A 175 -14.15 5.94 0.30
N MET A 176 -13.69 5.43 -0.83
CA MET A 176 -12.30 5.04 -1.06
C MET A 176 -11.38 6.25 -1.26
N PRO A 177 -10.05 6.11 -1.09
CA PRO A 177 -9.08 7.19 -1.41
C PRO A 177 -9.19 7.69 -2.86
N SER A 178 -9.61 6.82 -3.79
CA SER A 178 -9.85 7.17 -5.19
C SER A 178 -11.17 7.94 -5.44
N SER A 179 -11.93 8.28 -4.39
CA SER A 179 -13.30 8.81 -4.44
C SER A 179 -14.38 7.83 -4.96
N GLU A 180 -14.04 6.58 -5.24
CA GLU A 180 -15.00 5.51 -5.53
C GLU A 180 -15.84 5.22 -4.28
N MET A 181 -17.16 5.08 -4.43
CA MET A 181 -18.05 4.61 -3.37
C MET A 181 -18.35 3.14 -3.57
N ARG A 182 -18.15 2.36 -2.53
CA ARG A 182 -18.24 0.90 -2.58
C ARG A 182 -18.94 0.33 -1.37
N MET A 183 -19.76 -0.69 -1.58
CA MET A 183 -20.37 -1.50 -0.54
C MET A 183 -19.39 -2.57 -0.05
N VAL A 184 -19.44 -2.84 1.25
CA VAL A 184 -18.71 -3.92 1.92
C VAL A 184 -19.62 -4.47 3.03
N PRO A 185 -19.65 -5.79 3.29
CA PRO A 185 -20.46 -6.35 4.37
C PRO A 185 -20.15 -5.71 5.73
N LEU A 186 -21.18 -5.44 6.54
CA LEU A 186 -21.04 -4.86 7.88
C LEU A 186 -20.21 -5.71 8.85
N THR A 187 -20.14 -7.03 8.62
CA THR A 187 -19.34 -7.97 9.39
C THR A 187 -17.83 -7.89 9.09
N CYS A 188 -17.42 -7.18 8.02
CA CYS A 188 -16.02 -6.93 7.73
C CYS A 188 -15.40 -6.02 8.78
N ARG A 189 -14.15 -6.27 9.12
CA ARG A 189 -13.40 -5.49 10.10
C ARG A 189 -12.67 -4.32 9.44
N ALA A 190 -12.51 -3.26 10.21
CA ALA A 190 -11.69 -2.10 9.84
C ALA A 190 -10.96 -1.57 11.07
N THR A 191 -9.80 -0.97 10.87
CA THR A 191 -9.04 -0.31 11.93
C THR A 191 -9.31 1.20 11.90
N VAL A 192 -9.60 1.78 13.04
CA VAL A 192 -9.88 3.22 13.19
C VAL A 192 -8.63 4.05 12.93
N GLY A 193 -8.78 5.18 12.24
CA GLY A 193 -7.71 6.14 11.95
C GLY A 193 -7.16 6.06 10.52
N ILE A 194 -6.09 6.80 10.28
CA ILE A 194 -5.38 6.93 9.00
C ILE A 194 -4.05 6.20 9.12
N VAL A 195 -3.57 5.56 8.08
CA VAL A 195 -2.23 4.94 8.07
C VAL A 195 -1.16 6.03 8.22
N GLY A 196 -0.18 5.82 9.09
CA GLY A 196 0.92 6.75 9.34
C GLY A 196 1.84 6.96 8.12
N ASN A 197 2.89 7.79 8.31
CA ASN A 197 3.89 8.11 7.29
C ASN A 197 3.32 8.78 6.02
N ALA A 198 2.38 9.71 6.18
CA ALA A 198 1.72 10.40 5.05
C ALA A 198 2.71 11.11 4.12
N ASP A 199 3.83 11.61 4.63
CA ASP A 199 4.86 12.30 3.85
C ASP A 199 5.64 11.38 2.88
N HIS A 200 5.37 10.07 2.90
CA HIS A 200 6.01 9.11 1.98
C HIS A 200 5.82 9.48 0.51
N ASP A 201 4.67 10.05 0.15
CA ASP A 201 4.38 10.51 -1.22
C ASP A 201 5.30 11.65 -1.68
N GLY A 202 5.81 12.46 -0.75
CA GLY A 202 6.77 13.52 -1.01
C GLY A 202 8.22 13.07 -1.22
N ILE A 203 8.53 11.76 -1.07
CA ILE A 203 9.88 11.23 -1.22
C ILE A 203 10.27 11.18 -2.71
N ARG A 204 11.37 11.85 -3.05
CA ARG A 204 11.96 11.83 -4.39
C ARG A 204 13.20 10.97 -4.41
N VAL A 205 13.24 10.02 -5.31
CA VAL A 205 14.34 9.04 -5.45
C VAL A 205 15.67 9.73 -5.81
N GLY A 206 15.64 10.70 -6.70
CA GLY A 206 16.76 11.57 -7.06
C GLY A 206 17.79 10.96 -8.01
N LYS A 207 18.07 9.65 -7.95
CA LYS A 207 19.04 8.98 -8.82
C LYS A 207 18.61 7.56 -9.21
N ALA A 208 19.05 7.12 -10.39
CA ALA A 208 18.75 5.79 -10.93
C ALA A 208 19.24 4.64 -10.02
N GLY A 209 20.42 4.80 -9.40
CA GLY A 209 20.96 3.80 -8.47
C GLY A 209 20.04 3.52 -7.28
N ARG A 210 19.32 4.53 -6.76
CA ARG A 210 18.35 4.32 -5.69
C ARG A 210 17.14 3.52 -6.15
N ALA A 211 16.67 3.73 -7.39
CA ALA A 211 15.63 2.89 -7.99
C ALA A 211 16.11 1.43 -8.10
N ARG A 212 17.38 1.22 -8.45
CA ARG A 212 18.00 -0.12 -8.48
C ARG A 212 17.97 -0.78 -7.10
N TRP A 213 18.30 -0.05 -6.03
CA TRP A 213 18.22 -0.57 -4.65
C TRP A 213 16.80 -0.97 -4.24
N LEU A 214 15.78 -0.30 -4.79
CA LEU A 214 14.38 -0.64 -4.56
C LEU A 214 13.91 -1.86 -5.38
N GLY A 215 14.76 -2.41 -6.26
CA GLY A 215 14.43 -3.56 -7.09
C GLY A 215 13.80 -3.20 -8.45
N ILE A 216 13.84 -1.92 -8.83
CA ILE A 216 13.33 -1.43 -10.10
C ILE A 216 14.47 -1.46 -11.14
N ARG A 217 14.30 -2.25 -12.21
CA ARG A 217 15.23 -2.29 -13.34
C ARG A 217 14.97 -1.14 -14.33
N PRO A 218 15.97 -0.74 -15.11
CA PRO A 218 15.81 0.29 -16.13
C PRO A 218 14.70 -0.07 -17.14
N THR A 219 13.99 0.95 -17.60
CA THR A 219 12.93 0.83 -18.61
C THR A 219 13.37 1.56 -19.88
N VAL A 220 13.35 0.86 -21.01
CA VAL A 220 13.56 1.44 -22.34
C VAL A 220 12.22 1.90 -22.88
N ARG A 221 12.17 3.11 -23.45
CA ARG A 221 10.96 3.65 -24.10
C ARG A 221 10.69 2.91 -25.41
N GLY A 222 9.42 2.65 -25.71
CA GLY A 222 9.03 1.97 -26.97
C GLY A 222 9.51 2.71 -28.23
N THR A 223 9.60 4.05 -28.18
CA THR A 223 10.14 4.88 -29.28
C THR A 223 11.64 4.70 -29.52
N ALA A 224 12.37 4.10 -28.60
CA ALA A 224 13.81 3.80 -28.72
C ALA A 224 14.07 2.32 -29.05
N MET A 225 13.04 1.58 -29.42
CA MET A 225 13.10 0.18 -29.84
C MET A 225 12.96 0.04 -31.35
N ASN A 226 13.25 -1.16 -31.85
CA ASN A 226 12.97 -1.49 -33.26
C ASN A 226 11.47 -1.76 -33.49
N PRO A 227 10.98 -1.66 -34.76
CA PRO A 227 9.56 -1.89 -35.08
C PRO A 227 9.03 -3.26 -34.62
N VAL A 228 9.88 -4.28 -34.61
CA VAL A 228 9.54 -5.64 -34.17
C VAL A 228 9.28 -5.71 -32.66
N ASP A 229 9.93 -4.86 -31.87
CA ASP A 229 9.88 -4.92 -30.41
C ASP A 229 8.74 -4.07 -29.82
N HIS A 230 8.33 -3.03 -30.52
CA HIS A 230 7.30 -2.11 -30.03
C HIS A 230 6.57 -1.41 -31.18
N PRO A 231 5.23 -1.23 -31.13
CA PRO A 231 4.46 -0.48 -32.13
C PRO A 231 4.91 0.98 -32.35
N HIS A 232 5.65 1.56 -31.39
CA HIS A 232 6.23 2.91 -31.51
C HIS A 232 7.68 2.88 -31.97
N GLY A 233 8.24 1.73 -32.29
CA GLY A 233 9.63 1.58 -32.69
C GLY A 233 9.87 2.00 -34.13
N GLY A 234 11.14 2.16 -34.48
CA GLY A 234 11.62 2.53 -35.80
C GLY A 234 11.72 4.05 -36.03
N GLY A 235 12.17 4.38 -37.24
CA GLY A 235 12.41 5.76 -37.69
C GLY A 235 13.83 6.24 -37.41
N GLU A 236 14.19 7.39 -37.97
CA GLU A 236 15.48 8.04 -37.80
C GLU A 236 15.42 9.15 -36.76
N GLY A 237 16.50 9.29 -35.98
CA GLY A 237 16.67 10.35 -34.97
C GLY A 237 15.62 10.31 -33.86
N LYS A 238 15.15 11.47 -33.41
CA LYS A 238 14.07 11.62 -32.42
C LYS A 238 12.70 11.49 -33.08
N ASN A 239 12.38 10.31 -33.55
CA ASN A 239 11.10 10.09 -34.19
C ASN A 239 9.95 10.13 -33.16
N LYS A 240 8.89 10.88 -33.48
CA LYS A 240 7.63 10.82 -32.74
C LYS A 240 6.86 9.61 -33.29
N SER A 241 6.44 8.69 -32.43
CA SER A 241 5.69 7.45 -32.71
C SER A 241 4.68 7.53 -33.88
N ALA A 242 5.10 8.01 -35.04
CA ALA A 242 4.35 8.14 -36.33
C ALA A 242 2.89 8.66 -36.17
N GLY A 243 2.65 9.58 -35.22
CA GLY A 243 1.30 10.13 -34.96
C GLY A 243 0.32 9.15 -34.30
N ARG A 244 0.73 7.94 -34.01
CA ARG A 244 -0.14 6.92 -33.40
C ARG A 244 -0.50 7.28 -31.95
N HIS A 245 -1.71 6.94 -31.56
CA HIS A 245 -2.13 6.99 -30.16
C HIS A 245 -1.18 6.14 -29.30
N PRO A 246 -0.76 6.60 -28.09
CA PRO A 246 0.13 5.81 -27.23
C PRO A 246 -0.44 4.44 -26.89
N VAL A 247 0.31 3.38 -27.23
CA VAL A 247 -0.07 1.99 -27.01
C VAL A 247 1.00 1.25 -26.21
N THR A 248 0.60 0.12 -25.62
CA THR A 248 1.51 -0.84 -25.00
C THR A 248 2.29 -1.65 -26.06
N PRO A 249 3.33 -2.43 -25.68
CA PRO A 249 3.99 -3.36 -26.62
C PRO A 249 3.03 -4.34 -27.31
N TRP A 250 1.89 -4.60 -26.72
CA TRP A 250 0.85 -5.49 -27.26
C TRP A 250 -0.25 -4.74 -28.03
N GLY A 251 -0.05 -3.45 -28.35
CA GLY A 251 -0.99 -2.66 -29.13
C GLY A 251 -2.19 -2.12 -28.35
N VAL A 252 -2.30 -2.34 -27.04
CA VAL A 252 -3.42 -1.87 -26.22
C VAL A 252 -3.26 -0.37 -25.94
N PRO A 253 -4.30 0.48 -26.19
CA PRO A 253 -4.25 1.91 -25.85
C PRO A 253 -3.92 2.16 -24.39
N THR A 254 -2.93 3.05 -24.11
CA THR A 254 -2.49 3.35 -22.73
C THR A 254 -3.34 4.42 -22.06
N LYS A 255 -4.08 5.23 -22.83
CA LYS A 255 -4.94 6.30 -22.31
C LYS A 255 -6.40 6.02 -22.68
N GLY A 256 -7.29 6.23 -21.71
CA GLY A 256 -8.74 6.14 -21.90
C GLY A 256 -9.33 4.72 -22.03
N HIS A 257 -8.51 3.70 -22.24
CA HIS A 257 -8.99 2.33 -22.35
C HIS A 257 -9.48 1.78 -21.01
N ARG A 258 -10.70 1.21 -21.01
CA ARG A 258 -11.31 0.60 -19.82
C ARG A 258 -10.84 -0.84 -19.67
N THR A 259 -9.84 -1.08 -18.79
CA THR A 259 -9.23 -2.38 -18.59
C THR A 259 -9.98 -3.29 -17.61
N ARG A 260 -10.88 -2.74 -16.77
CA ARG A 260 -11.65 -3.55 -15.83
C ARG A 260 -12.61 -4.49 -16.58
N ASN A 261 -12.56 -5.77 -16.26
CA ASN A 261 -13.52 -6.74 -16.81
C ASN A 261 -14.94 -6.37 -16.41
N LYS A 262 -15.83 -6.23 -17.41
CA LYS A 262 -17.25 -5.86 -17.21
C LYS A 262 -18.03 -6.92 -16.42
N LYS A 263 -17.68 -8.20 -16.59
CA LYS A 263 -18.35 -9.35 -15.93
C LYS A 263 -17.82 -9.65 -14.53
N LYS A 264 -16.92 -8.83 -13.98
CA LYS A 264 -16.36 -9.05 -12.65
C LYS A 264 -17.45 -8.89 -11.58
N ALA A 265 -17.72 -9.95 -10.80
CA ALA A 265 -18.77 -9.97 -9.76
C ALA A 265 -18.68 -8.78 -8.78
N SER A 266 -17.45 -8.38 -8.39
CA SER A 266 -17.23 -7.23 -7.52
C SER A 266 -17.66 -5.87 -8.13
N SER A 267 -18.16 -5.83 -9.37
CA SER A 267 -18.69 -4.61 -10.00
C SER A 267 -20.05 -4.21 -9.44
N SER A 268 -20.86 -5.17 -8.98
CA SER A 268 -22.14 -4.91 -8.32
C SER A 268 -22.00 -4.18 -6.98
N MET A 269 -20.83 -4.32 -6.33
CA MET A 269 -20.54 -3.65 -5.05
C MET A 269 -20.09 -2.18 -5.23
N ILE A 270 -19.95 -1.67 -6.45
CA ILE A 270 -19.56 -0.28 -6.72
C ILE A 270 -20.79 0.56 -6.98
N ILE A 271 -21.10 1.47 -6.05
CA ILE A 271 -22.23 2.40 -6.17
C ILE A 271 -21.87 3.54 -7.13
N ARG A 272 -20.72 4.16 -6.92
CA ARG A 272 -20.23 5.29 -7.72
C ARG A 272 -18.76 5.13 -8.03
N ARG A 273 -18.41 5.20 -9.31
CA ARG A 273 -17.01 5.20 -9.73
C ARG A 273 -16.33 6.54 -9.42
N ARG A 274 -14.99 6.53 -9.39
CA ARG A 274 -14.21 7.77 -9.28
C ARG A 274 -14.62 8.77 -10.37
N LYS A 275 -14.70 10.04 -10.01
CA LYS A 275 -14.77 11.10 -11.02
C LYS A 275 -13.43 11.12 -11.79
N LYS A 276 -13.50 11.35 -13.09
CA LYS A 276 -12.31 11.58 -13.93
C LYS A 276 -11.70 12.92 -13.59
#